data_034f02fafdaf146bced8450910ade986
#
_entry.id   034f02fafdaf146bced8450910ade986
#
_cell.length_a   1.000
_cell.length_b   1.000
_cell.length_c   1.000
_cell.angle_alpha   90.00
_cell.angle_beta   90.00
_cell.angle_gamma   90.00
#
_symmetry.space_group_name_H-M   'P 1'
#
loop_
_entity.id
_entity.type
_entity.pdbx_description
1 polymer ?
#
loop_
_entity_poly.entity_id
_entity_poly.type
_entity_poly.pdbx_seq_one_letter_code
_entity_poly.pdbx_strand_id
1 'polypeptide(L)'
;MLAITNGKLLTITQGVIEGGTLLADQGKITAIGKDLPIPEDAQVIDATGCWVTPGLVEAHSHIGTGNEPSASGSTGDFNETSSPITPQLRVMDSFNARNMGVAETRRAGFTTCCTLPGSANLIGGTGFVFKTKEGRVVEELMVPGHEVMKFALGENPRRAFGSKDKMPKTRMGSAGLLRETLFQAKVYADAQQAAQGDPSKMPKPDFRLEPLVPVVRGQMKCRIHCHRVDDIATAIRIAEEFHLDYALEHVTEGIYIPDILADKGVTCVIGPMMTGPYKEEVWNRSLKNPARLARAGVKICLTEDNGVLTKYLPTHVGQCMAAGLEEETAFRALTIVPAELLGMADRIGSLEVGKDADIAIFDGHPFCNFTHCIHTIIEGQVYGPFWPDED
;
A
#
# COMPACT_ATOMS: atom_id res chain seq x y z
N MET A 1 2.90 -30.36 0.70
CA MET A 1 2.12 -29.76 -0.41
C MET A 1 0.77 -29.29 0.12
N LEU A 2 0.17 -28.21 -0.41
CA LEU A 2 -1.17 -27.73 -0.10
C LEU A 2 -2.06 -27.87 -1.34
N ALA A 3 -3.29 -28.36 -1.16
CA ALA A 3 -4.32 -28.41 -2.17
C ALA A 3 -5.58 -27.68 -1.69
N ILE A 4 -6.03 -26.68 -2.47
CA ILE A 4 -7.31 -25.99 -2.25
C ILE A 4 -8.24 -26.47 -3.36
N THR A 5 -9.37 -27.10 -2.98
CA THR A 5 -10.24 -27.82 -3.93
C THR A 5 -11.64 -27.23 -3.97
N ASN A 6 -12.35 -27.46 -5.09
CA ASN A 6 -13.77 -27.13 -5.26
C ASN A 6 -14.14 -25.64 -5.14
N GLY A 7 -13.14 -24.74 -5.12
CA GLY A 7 -13.36 -23.31 -4.91
C GLY A 7 -13.75 -22.56 -6.20
N LYS A 8 -14.37 -21.40 -6.04
CA LYS A 8 -14.47 -20.40 -7.10
C LYS A 8 -13.15 -19.61 -7.13
N LEU A 9 -12.22 -20.02 -8.02
CA LEU A 9 -10.91 -19.38 -8.12
C LEU A 9 -10.99 -18.10 -8.95
N LEU A 10 -10.75 -16.97 -8.35
CA LEU A 10 -10.64 -15.67 -9.03
C LEU A 10 -9.17 -15.39 -9.35
N THR A 11 -8.74 -15.68 -10.57
CA THR A 11 -7.32 -15.62 -10.93
C THR A 11 -6.81 -14.18 -11.12
N ILE A 12 -7.68 -13.23 -11.35
CA ILE A 12 -7.45 -11.81 -11.70
C ILE A 12 -7.03 -11.62 -13.16
N THR A 13 -6.12 -12.43 -13.69
CA THR A 13 -5.51 -12.26 -15.01
C THR A 13 -6.07 -13.24 -16.05
N GLN A 14 -6.64 -14.37 -15.61
CA GLN A 14 -7.12 -15.44 -16.49
C GLN A 14 -8.61 -15.77 -16.28
N GLY A 15 -9.36 -14.86 -15.61
CA GLY A 15 -10.79 -15.02 -15.34
C GLY A 15 -11.08 -15.87 -14.11
N VAL A 16 -12.27 -16.49 -14.09
CA VAL A 16 -12.79 -17.28 -12.97
C VAL A 16 -12.85 -18.75 -13.33
N ILE A 17 -12.42 -19.61 -12.40
CA ILE A 17 -12.53 -21.08 -12.54
C ILE A 17 -13.50 -21.57 -11.45
N GLU A 18 -14.72 -21.92 -11.86
CA GLU A 18 -15.74 -22.48 -10.96
C GLU A 18 -15.42 -23.94 -10.61
N GLY A 19 -15.46 -24.29 -9.32
CA GLY A 19 -15.11 -25.63 -8.82
C GLY A 19 -13.64 -25.98 -9.10
N GLY A 20 -12.77 -24.96 -9.08
CA GLY A 20 -11.36 -25.13 -9.42
C GLY A 20 -10.55 -25.72 -8.26
N THR A 21 -9.38 -26.23 -8.62
CA THR A 21 -8.34 -26.70 -7.70
C THR A 21 -7.06 -25.89 -7.91
N LEU A 22 -6.41 -25.54 -6.81
CA LEU A 22 -5.10 -24.90 -6.77
C LEU A 22 -4.16 -25.76 -5.93
N LEU A 23 -2.98 -26.05 -6.48
CA LEU A 23 -1.91 -26.75 -5.76
C LEU A 23 -0.77 -25.77 -5.47
N ALA A 24 -0.21 -25.87 -4.26
CA ALA A 24 0.95 -25.08 -3.86
C ALA A 24 1.98 -25.97 -3.15
N ASP A 25 3.25 -25.71 -3.42
CA ASP A 25 4.37 -26.38 -2.77
C ASP A 25 5.54 -25.42 -2.60
N GLN A 26 6.28 -25.58 -1.50
CA GLN A 26 7.43 -24.72 -1.16
C GLN A 26 7.14 -23.22 -1.28
N GLY A 27 5.95 -22.82 -0.86
CA GLY A 27 5.52 -21.42 -0.88
C GLY A 27 5.10 -20.87 -2.24
N LYS A 28 5.02 -21.70 -3.28
CA LYS A 28 4.66 -21.29 -4.65
C LYS A 28 3.44 -22.04 -5.15
N ILE A 29 2.66 -21.37 -5.99
CA ILE A 29 1.57 -22.01 -6.75
C ILE A 29 2.21 -22.89 -7.83
N THR A 30 1.87 -24.18 -7.84
CA THR A 30 2.43 -25.17 -8.76
C THR A 30 1.46 -25.60 -9.86
N ALA A 31 0.15 -25.57 -9.59
CA ALA A 31 -0.88 -25.86 -10.58
C ALA A 31 -2.20 -25.14 -10.24
N ILE A 32 -2.96 -24.79 -11.27
CA ILE A 32 -4.32 -24.23 -11.17
C ILE A 32 -5.16 -24.82 -12.31
N GLY A 33 -6.36 -25.30 -12.00
CA GLY A 33 -7.26 -25.84 -13.02
C GLY A 33 -8.47 -26.54 -12.43
N LYS A 34 -9.20 -27.26 -13.29
CA LYS A 34 -10.25 -28.20 -12.88
C LYS A 34 -9.67 -29.62 -12.87
N ASP A 35 -10.20 -30.45 -12.00
CA ASP A 35 -9.92 -31.88 -11.98
C ASP A 35 -8.42 -32.23 -11.89
N LEU A 36 -7.64 -31.43 -11.18
CA LEU A 36 -6.24 -31.70 -10.95
C LEU A 36 -6.07 -32.91 -10.01
N PRO A 37 -5.12 -33.81 -10.27
CA PRO A 37 -4.80 -34.89 -9.35
C PRO A 37 -4.24 -34.33 -8.05
N ILE A 38 -4.82 -34.70 -6.92
CA ILE A 38 -4.41 -34.29 -5.60
C ILE A 38 -3.40 -35.32 -5.06
N PRO A 39 -2.17 -34.93 -4.69
CA PRO A 39 -1.21 -35.84 -4.08
C PRO A 39 -1.74 -36.39 -2.74
N GLU A 40 -1.46 -37.66 -2.45
CA GLU A 40 -1.96 -38.35 -1.24
C GLU A 40 -1.47 -37.70 0.06
N ASP A 41 -0.32 -37.08 0.04
CA ASP A 41 0.32 -36.39 1.18
C ASP A 41 -0.04 -34.90 1.29
N ALA A 42 -0.91 -34.38 0.41
CA ALA A 42 -1.30 -32.98 0.43
C ALA A 42 -2.21 -32.67 1.64
N GLN A 43 -1.93 -31.53 2.28
CA GLN A 43 -2.92 -30.89 3.16
C GLN A 43 -4.05 -30.35 2.27
N VAL A 44 -5.26 -30.83 2.44
CA VAL A 44 -6.41 -30.44 1.62
C VAL A 44 -7.29 -29.44 2.38
N ILE A 45 -7.63 -28.34 1.71
CA ILE A 45 -8.66 -27.40 2.14
C ILE A 45 -9.80 -27.49 1.12
N ASP A 46 -10.96 -27.98 1.57
CA ASP A 46 -12.18 -27.98 0.73
C ASP A 46 -12.81 -26.58 0.76
N ALA A 47 -12.77 -25.91 -0.39
CA ALA A 47 -13.30 -24.56 -0.58
C ALA A 47 -14.68 -24.59 -1.29
N THR A 48 -15.46 -25.67 -1.14
CA THR A 48 -16.81 -25.77 -1.72
C THR A 48 -17.68 -24.60 -1.26
N GLY A 49 -18.23 -23.84 -2.22
CA GLY A 49 -19.03 -22.63 -1.96
C GLY A 49 -18.24 -21.38 -1.62
N CYS A 50 -16.90 -21.49 -1.50
CA CYS A 50 -16.03 -20.37 -1.16
C CYS A 50 -15.44 -19.70 -2.39
N TRP A 51 -15.09 -18.42 -2.21
CA TRP A 51 -14.26 -17.66 -3.13
C TRP A 51 -12.80 -17.80 -2.74
N VAL A 52 -11.96 -18.14 -3.72
CA VAL A 52 -10.50 -18.23 -3.55
C VAL A 52 -9.88 -17.16 -4.42
N THR A 53 -9.22 -16.20 -3.77
CA THR A 53 -8.61 -15.04 -4.42
C THR A 53 -7.11 -15.02 -4.16
N PRO A 54 -6.31 -14.28 -4.95
CA PRO A 54 -4.99 -13.88 -4.47
C PRO A 54 -5.15 -13.20 -3.11
N GLY A 55 -4.16 -13.31 -2.25
CA GLY A 55 -4.10 -12.53 -1.03
C GLY A 55 -4.27 -11.04 -1.33
N LEU A 56 -5.09 -10.36 -0.55
CA LEU A 56 -5.31 -8.94 -0.69
C LEU A 56 -4.03 -8.18 -0.35
N VAL A 57 -3.84 -7.04 -1.02
CA VAL A 57 -2.65 -6.18 -0.86
C VAL A 57 -3.08 -4.79 -0.41
N GLU A 58 -2.61 -4.36 0.77
CA GLU A 58 -2.79 -2.99 1.26
C GLU A 58 -1.58 -2.15 0.84
N ALA A 59 -1.80 -1.23 -0.11
CA ALA A 59 -0.73 -0.44 -0.70
C ALA A 59 -0.26 0.73 0.20
N HIS A 60 -1.05 1.14 1.19
CA HIS A 60 -0.74 2.28 2.05
C HIS A 60 -1.32 2.09 3.45
N SER A 61 -0.48 1.81 4.41
CA SER A 61 -0.91 1.65 5.80
C SER A 61 0.07 2.28 6.78
N HIS A 62 -0.33 2.28 8.05
CA HIS A 62 0.51 2.58 9.22
C HIS A 62 0.54 1.39 10.17
N ILE A 63 0.29 0.17 9.65
CA ILE A 63 0.32 -1.06 10.41
C ILE A 63 1.70 -1.27 11.02
N GLY A 64 1.73 -1.68 12.27
CA GLY A 64 2.96 -1.94 13.01
C GLY A 64 3.62 -0.70 13.65
N THR A 65 3.16 0.52 13.30
CA THR A 65 3.70 1.79 13.83
C THR A 65 2.71 2.56 14.71
N GLY A 66 1.48 2.05 14.82
CA GLY A 66 0.51 2.51 15.81
C GLY A 66 0.83 1.94 17.19
N ASN A 67 0.39 2.61 18.24
CA ASN A 67 0.43 2.10 19.62
C ASN A 67 -0.91 1.44 19.95
N GLU A 68 -1.22 0.33 19.34
CA GLU A 68 -2.48 -0.38 19.54
C GLU A 68 -2.32 -1.56 20.51
N PRO A 69 -3.25 -1.71 21.48
CA PRO A 69 -4.35 -0.79 21.77
C PRO A 69 -3.82 0.54 22.32
N SER A 70 -4.27 1.66 21.71
CA SER A 70 -3.76 2.98 22.04
C SER A 70 -4.38 3.50 23.34
N ALA A 71 -3.53 3.92 24.28
CA ALA A 71 -3.97 4.71 25.39
C ALA A 71 -4.36 6.12 24.92
N SER A 72 -5.34 6.74 25.58
CA SER A 72 -5.75 8.13 25.27
C SER A 72 -4.54 9.07 25.24
N GLY A 73 -4.37 9.78 24.13
CA GLY A 73 -3.27 10.72 23.92
C GLY A 73 -1.97 10.13 23.36
N SER A 74 -1.91 8.81 23.12
CA SER A 74 -0.79 8.20 22.40
C SER A 74 -0.92 8.51 20.90
N THR A 75 0.06 9.22 20.36
CA THR A 75 0.27 9.31 18.91
C THR A 75 1.17 8.18 18.50
N GLY A 76 0.77 7.37 17.51
CA GLY A 76 1.65 6.33 16.99
C GLY A 76 3.01 6.87 16.52
N ASP A 77 4.00 6.00 16.36
CA ASP A 77 5.38 6.32 15.98
C ASP A 77 5.57 6.54 14.45
N PHE A 78 4.50 6.82 13.71
CA PHE A 78 4.54 7.06 12.27
C PHE A 78 4.73 8.53 11.87
N ASN A 79 4.70 9.49 12.82
CA ASN A 79 4.87 10.92 12.54
C ASN A 79 5.95 11.55 13.43
N GLU A 80 7.10 11.91 12.84
CA GLU A 80 8.13 12.69 13.50
C GLU A 80 7.87 14.19 13.30
N THR A 81 7.33 14.87 14.32
CA THR A 81 6.89 16.25 14.22
C THR A 81 7.92 17.29 14.70
N SER A 82 9.19 16.92 14.81
CA SER A 82 10.28 17.85 15.19
C SER A 82 10.87 18.61 14.00
N SER A 83 10.83 18.02 12.80
CA SER A 83 11.32 18.62 11.54
C SER A 83 10.41 18.30 10.37
N PRO A 84 10.14 19.23 9.45
CA PRO A 84 9.30 18.96 8.27
C PRO A 84 9.99 18.09 7.21
N ILE A 85 11.31 17.96 7.26
CA ILE A 85 12.12 17.20 6.29
C ILE A 85 12.94 16.17 7.07
N THR A 86 12.62 14.90 6.93
CA THR A 86 13.22 13.79 7.68
C THR A 86 13.47 12.57 6.79
N PRO A 87 14.14 12.69 5.62
CA PRO A 87 14.32 11.60 4.68
C PRO A 87 15.17 10.46 5.24
N GLN A 88 15.98 10.72 6.26
CA GLN A 88 16.85 9.73 6.92
C GLN A 88 16.11 8.76 7.85
N LEU A 89 14.82 9.01 8.14
CA LEU A 89 14.04 8.13 9.00
C LEU A 89 13.54 6.92 8.22
N ARG A 90 13.40 5.80 8.91
CA ARG A 90 12.91 4.54 8.36
C ARG A 90 11.80 4.00 9.24
N VAL A 91 10.65 3.72 8.68
CA VAL A 91 9.52 3.14 9.42
C VAL A 91 9.88 1.80 10.09
N MET A 92 10.81 1.04 9.49
CA MET A 92 11.26 -0.23 10.07
C MET A 92 11.85 -0.08 11.49
N ASP A 93 12.40 1.08 11.83
CA ASP A 93 12.99 1.34 13.14
C ASP A 93 11.93 1.55 14.24
N SER A 94 10.66 1.80 13.85
CA SER A 94 9.51 1.93 14.76
C SER A 94 8.48 0.80 14.60
N PHE A 95 8.72 -0.14 13.69
CA PHE A 95 7.78 -1.20 13.38
C PHE A 95 7.76 -2.29 14.46
N ASN A 96 6.58 -2.53 15.02
CA ASN A 96 6.33 -3.63 15.94
C ASN A 96 5.73 -4.84 15.19
N ALA A 97 6.52 -5.86 14.93
CA ALA A 97 6.08 -7.08 14.23
C ALA A 97 4.96 -7.84 14.98
N ARG A 98 4.80 -7.60 16.28
CA ARG A 98 3.76 -8.21 17.13
C ARG A 98 2.55 -7.28 17.34
N ASN A 99 2.47 -6.16 16.60
CA ASN A 99 1.31 -5.29 16.65
C ASN A 99 0.04 -6.05 16.23
N MET A 100 -1.06 -5.85 16.97
CA MET A 100 -2.32 -6.54 16.68
C MET A 100 -2.84 -6.25 15.26
N GLY A 101 -2.55 -5.08 14.70
CA GLY A 101 -2.93 -4.73 13.33
C GLY A 101 -2.40 -5.70 12.28
N VAL A 102 -1.23 -6.33 12.50
CA VAL A 102 -0.68 -7.36 11.59
C VAL A 102 -1.59 -8.60 11.57
N ALA A 103 -1.97 -9.11 12.76
CA ALA A 103 -2.83 -10.29 12.88
C ALA A 103 -4.26 -10.01 12.38
N GLU A 104 -4.85 -8.86 12.75
CA GLU A 104 -6.19 -8.47 12.34
C GLU A 104 -6.29 -8.27 10.81
N THR A 105 -5.26 -7.69 10.20
CA THR A 105 -5.18 -7.51 8.75
C THR A 105 -5.05 -8.86 8.04
N ARG A 106 -4.23 -9.78 8.55
CA ARG A 106 -4.16 -11.16 8.05
C ARG A 106 -5.51 -11.86 8.12
N ARG A 107 -6.24 -11.75 9.24
CA ARG A 107 -7.58 -12.34 9.40
C ARG A 107 -8.60 -11.83 8.39
N ALA A 108 -8.37 -10.68 7.77
CA ALA A 108 -9.20 -10.13 6.72
C ALA A 108 -8.77 -10.49 5.28
N GLY A 109 -7.79 -11.40 5.13
CA GLY A 109 -7.35 -11.90 3.83
C GLY A 109 -6.19 -11.12 3.19
N PHE A 110 -5.60 -10.14 3.89
CA PHE A 110 -4.43 -9.42 3.38
C PHE A 110 -3.16 -10.22 3.67
N THR A 111 -2.38 -10.49 2.64
CA THR A 111 -1.10 -11.21 2.76
C THR A 111 0.11 -10.28 2.71
N THR A 112 -0.05 -9.13 2.09
CA THR A 112 1.03 -8.17 1.86
C THR A 112 0.54 -6.75 2.13
N CYS A 113 1.33 -5.97 2.86
CA CYS A 113 1.03 -4.57 3.16
C CYS A 113 2.28 -3.71 2.96
N CYS A 114 2.07 -2.44 2.59
CA CYS A 114 3.10 -1.42 2.63
C CYS A 114 2.83 -0.50 3.83
N THR A 115 3.78 -0.40 4.76
CA THR A 115 3.71 0.54 5.88
C THR A 115 4.58 1.76 5.60
N LEU A 116 4.02 2.94 5.85
CA LEU A 116 4.60 4.22 5.48
C LEU A 116 4.73 5.14 6.71
N PRO A 117 5.67 6.11 6.69
CA PRO A 117 5.55 7.26 7.58
C PRO A 117 4.22 7.97 7.36
N GLY A 118 3.72 8.65 8.39
CA GLY A 118 2.54 9.48 8.29
C GLY A 118 2.77 10.72 7.41
N SER A 119 1.79 11.60 7.37
CA SER A 119 1.77 12.75 6.49
C SER A 119 2.01 14.09 7.19
N ALA A 120 2.53 14.08 8.44
CA ALA A 120 2.90 15.31 9.12
C ALA A 120 4.11 16.01 8.49
N ASN A 121 5.04 15.26 7.90
CA ASN A 121 6.27 15.75 7.31
C ASN A 121 6.13 15.95 5.79
N LEU A 122 6.79 16.94 5.22
CA LEU A 122 6.89 17.09 3.75
C LEU A 122 7.68 15.92 3.13
N ILE A 123 8.75 15.48 3.81
CA ILE A 123 9.44 14.21 3.55
C ILE A 123 9.51 13.46 4.86
N GLY A 124 8.84 12.35 4.96
CA GLY A 124 8.67 11.59 6.21
C GLY A 124 9.71 10.51 6.44
N GLY A 125 10.41 10.08 5.38
CA GLY A 125 11.32 8.95 5.44
C GLY A 125 10.85 7.77 4.60
N THR A 126 11.54 6.62 4.75
CA THR A 126 11.24 5.41 3.97
C THR A 126 10.21 4.53 4.64
N GLY A 127 9.24 4.10 3.85
CA GLY A 127 8.36 2.98 4.15
C GLY A 127 8.86 1.69 3.49
N PHE A 128 8.24 0.57 3.80
CA PHE A 128 8.62 -0.75 3.28
C PHE A 128 7.42 -1.69 3.13
N VAL A 129 7.61 -2.74 2.34
CA VAL A 129 6.62 -3.81 2.15
C VAL A 129 6.88 -4.95 3.13
N PHE A 130 5.82 -5.52 3.68
CA PHE A 130 5.91 -6.67 4.57
C PHE A 130 4.79 -7.69 4.30
N LYS A 131 5.06 -8.96 4.66
CA LYS A 131 4.05 -10.03 4.72
C LYS A 131 3.37 -10.02 6.09
N THR A 132 2.06 -10.20 6.12
CA THR A 132 1.28 -10.21 7.36
C THR A 132 1.41 -11.52 8.15
N LYS A 133 2.44 -12.31 7.89
CA LYS A 133 2.72 -13.56 8.60
C LYS A 133 3.07 -13.32 10.07
N GLU A 134 3.15 -14.38 10.85
CA GLU A 134 3.65 -14.27 12.21
C GLU A 134 5.14 -14.00 12.21
N GLY A 135 5.58 -13.13 13.13
CA GLY A 135 6.98 -12.79 13.28
C GLY A 135 7.26 -12.10 14.60
N ARG A 136 8.52 -12.11 14.99
CA ARG A 136 9.00 -11.56 16.27
C ARG A 136 9.66 -10.21 16.10
N VAL A 137 10.30 -10.02 14.95
CA VAL A 137 11.05 -8.83 14.56
C VAL A 137 10.73 -8.45 13.12
N VAL A 138 11.01 -7.21 12.74
CA VAL A 138 10.65 -6.67 11.41
C VAL A 138 11.30 -7.44 10.27
N GLU A 139 12.52 -7.91 10.44
CA GLU A 139 13.28 -8.66 9.44
C GLU A 139 12.62 -9.99 9.04
N GLU A 140 11.79 -10.57 9.91
CA GLU A 140 11.05 -11.80 9.61
C GLU A 140 9.83 -11.54 8.71
N LEU A 141 9.32 -10.30 8.67
CA LEU A 141 8.14 -9.91 7.91
C LEU A 141 8.46 -9.10 6.65
N MET A 142 9.50 -8.27 6.72
CA MET A 142 9.90 -7.35 5.66
C MET A 142 10.22 -8.07 4.36
N VAL A 143 9.81 -7.49 3.23
CA VAL A 143 10.24 -7.88 1.87
C VAL A 143 11.30 -6.89 1.41
N PRO A 144 12.59 -7.27 1.39
CA PRO A 144 13.67 -6.36 1.03
C PRO A 144 13.61 -5.89 -0.43
N GLY A 145 14.08 -4.66 -0.69
CA GLY A 145 14.17 -4.11 -2.05
C GLY A 145 12.89 -3.45 -2.56
N HIS A 146 11.89 -3.30 -1.68
CA HIS A 146 10.60 -2.66 -2.00
C HIS A 146 10.35 -1.43 -1.11
N GLU A 147 11.42 -0.72 -0.76
CA GLU A 147 11.33 0.52 0.00
C GLU A 147 10.82 1.66 -0.87
N VAL A 148 10.09 2.59 -0.25
CA VAL A 148 9.52 3.77 -0.89
C VAL A 148 9.73 5.01 -0.04
N MET A 149 9.81 6.21 -0.64
CA MET A 149 9.96 7.46 0.10
C MET A 149 8.60 8.16 0.25
N LYS A 150 8.22 8.47 1.49
CA LYS A 150 6.97 9.20 1.79
C LYS A 150 7.14 10.70 1.69
N PHE A 151 6.25 11.31 0.91
CA PHE A 151 6.07 12.76 0.79
C PHE A 151 4.67 13.16 1.23
N ALA A 152 4.49 14.41 1.64
CA ALA A 152 3.16 14.94 1.89
C ALA A 152 3.05 16.44 1.55
N LEU A 153 1.91 16.78 0.96
CA LEU A 153 1.44 18.15 0.74
C LEU A 153 0.10 18.37 1.47
N GLY A 154 -0.42 19.57 1.38
CA GLY A 154 -1.72 19.91 1.91
C GLY A 154 -1.73 20.37 3.35
N GLU A 155 -2.78 20.01 4.06
CA GLU A 155 -3.10 20.57 5.39
C GLU A 155 -2.18 20.01 6.49
N ASN A 156 -1.85 18.71 6.43
CA ASN A 156 -1.17 18.04 7.52
C ASN A 156 0.22 18.64 7.84
N PRO A 157 1.16 18.83 6.89
CA PRO A 157 2.44 19.45 7.18
C PRO A 157 2.30 20.90 7.67
N ARG A 158 1.37 21.65 7.07
CA ARG A 158 1.08 23.04 7.46
C ARG A 158 0.58 23.13 8.90
N ARG A 159 -0.30 22.23 9.30
CA ARG A 159 -0.82 22.17 10.68
C ARG A 159 0.25 21.72 11.66
N ALA A 160 1.03 20.69 11.32
CA ALA A 160 2.04 20.11 12.20
C ALA A 160 3.17 21.11 12.56
N PHE A 161 3.58 21.94 11.61
CA PHE A 161 4.70 22.87 11.79
C PHE A 161 4.26 24.34 11.88
N GLY A 162 3.27 24.77 11.11
CA GLY A 162 2.77 26.14 11.12
C GLY A 162 2.20 26.56 12.46
N SER A 163 1.59 25.65 13.22
CA SER A 163 1.12 25.88 14.59
C SER A 163 2.26 26.13 15.59
N LYS A 164 3.48 25.65 15.26
CA LYS A 164 4.70 25.83 16.06
C LYS A 164 5.57 27.01 15.59
N ASP A 165 5.02 27.87 14.75
CA ASP A 165 5.71 29.02 14.12
C ASP A 165 6.91 28.62 13.22
N LYS A 166 6.86 27.41 12.63
CA LYS A 166 7.87 26.86 11.72
C LYS A 166 7.33 26.72 10.29
N MET A 167 8.21 26.70 9.31
CA MET A 167 7.84 26.29 7.94
C MET A 167 7.46 24.80 7.89
N PRO A 168 6.45 24.43 7.05
CA PRO A 168 5.65 25.28 6.20
C PRO A 168 4.42 25.86 6.92
N LYS A 169 4.10 27.13 6.66
CA LYS A 169 2.81 27.75 7.05
C LYS A 169 1.81 27.82 5.89
N THR A 170 2.31 27.79 4.67
CA THR A 170 1.52 27.94 3.45
C THR A 170 1.82 26.81 2.46
N ARG A 171 0.94 26.60 1.44
CA ARG A 171 1.20 25.68 0.32
C ARG A 171 2.45 26.10 -0.47
N MET A 172 2.68 27.42 -0.63
CA MET A 172 3.91 27.93 -1.25
C MET A 172 5.15 27.52 -0.45
N GLY A 173 5.10 27.64 0.90
CA GLY A 173 6.18 27.21 1.77
C GLY A 173 6.43 25.71 1.71
N SER A 174 5.37 24.89 1.61
CA SER A 174 5.50 23.45 1.42
C SER A 174 6.22 23.11 0.10
N ALA A 175 5.76 23.68 -1.00
CA ALA A 175 6.35 23.46 -2.32
C ALA A 175 7.79 23.98 -2.40
N GLY A 176 8.06 25.17 -1.83
CA GLY A 176 9.41 25.76 -1.81
C GLY A 176 10.40 24.88 -1.07
N LEU A 177 10.04 24.40 0.14
CA LEU A 177 10.92 23.58 0.96
C LEU A 177 11.16 22.19 0.34
N LEU A 178 10.15 21.59 -0.29
CA LEU A 178 10.32 20.34 -1.05
C LEU A 178 11.29 20.51 -2.23
N ARG A 179 11.08 21.56 -3.03
CA ARG A 179 11.93 21.84 -4.21
C ARG A 179 13.38 22.14 -3.81
N GLU A 180 13.58 22.92 -2.75
CA GLU A 180 14.91 23.18 -2.21
C GLU A 180 15.60 21.87 -1.80
N THR A 181 14.92 21.00 -1.07
CA THR A 181 15.49 19.72 -0.61
C THR A 181 15.80 18.78 -1.78
N LEU A 182 14.88 18.65 -2.75
CA LEU A 182 15.09 17.83 -3.93
C LEU A 182 16.21 18.37 -4.83
N PHE A 183 16.34 19.70 -4.95
CA PHE A 183 17.46 20.33 -5.66
C PHE A 183 18.80 20.01 -4.99
N GLN A 184 18.89 20.15 -3.66
CA GLN A 184 20.08 19.78 -2.90
C GLN A 184 20.44 18.30 -3.06
N ALA A 185 19.44 17.40 -2.99
CA ALA A 185 19.62 15.98 -3.21
C ALA A 185 20.12 15.66 -4.63
N LYS A 186 19.58 16.35 -5.64
CA LYS A 186 20.03 16.20 -7.03
C LYS A 186 21.49 16.64 -7.20
N VAL A 187 21.87 17.82 -6.69
CA VAL A 187 23.25 18.31 -6.73
C VAL A 187 24.19 17.32 -6.04
N TYR A 188 23.78 16.78 -4.90
CA TYR A 188 24.55 15.79 -4.16
C TYR A 188 24.71 14.48 -4.94
N ALA A 189 23.65 13.97 -5.54
CA ALA A 189 23.67 12.76 -6.37
C ALA A 189 24.55 12.95 -7.63
N ASP A 190 24.45 14.12 -8.29
CA ASP A 190 25.26 14.46 -9.47
C ASP A 190 26.77 14.52 -9.11
N ALA A 191 27.11 15.09 -7.92
CA ALA A 191 28.48 15.12 -7.44
C ALA A 191 29.04 13.71 -7.13
N GLN A 192 28.23 12.83 -6.52
CA GLN A 192 28.60 11.42 -6.33
C GLN A 192 28.88 10.71 -7.65
N GLN A 193 28.02 10.93 -8.66
CA GLN A 193 28.18 10.32 -9.98
C GLN A 193 29.43 10.85 -10.68
N ALA A 194 29.70 12.16 -10.62
CA ALA A 194 30.87 12.78 -11.21
C ALA A 194 32.20 12.30 -10.59
N ALA A 195 32.19 11.88 -9.33
CA ALA A 195 33.35 11.31 -8.64
C ALA A 195 33.78 9.95 -9.19
N GLN A 196 32.91 9.21 -9.91
CA GLN A 196 33.20 7.90 -10.52
C GLN A 196 33.87 6.89 -9.59
N GLY A 197 33.52 6.95 -8.29
CA GLY A 197 34.09 6.08 -7.26
C GLY A 197 35.45 6.54 -6.71
N ASP A 198 35.97 7.68 -7.14
CA ASP A 198 37.20 8.28 -6.58
C ASP A 198 36.88 8.92 -5.21
N PRO A 199 37.38 8.35 -4.08
CA PRO A 199 37.08 8.86 -2.75
C PRO A 199 37.48 10.33 -2.51
N SER A 200 38.52 10.82 -3.24
CA SER A 200 39.01 12.19 -3.10
C SER A 200 38.11 13.23 -3.74
N LYS A 201 37.20 12.79 -4.62
CA LYS A 201 36.22 13.64 -5.35
C LYS A 201 34.78 13.49 -4.82
N MET A 202 34.56 12.53 -3.92
CA MET A 202 33.24 12.33 -3.33
C MET A 202 32.80 13.58 -2.54
N PRO A 203 31.53 13.99 -2.66
CA PRO A 203 31.00 15.05 -1.80
C PRO A 203 31.10 14.64 -0.34
N LYS A 204 31.14 15.63 0.56
CA LYS A 204 31.07 15.36 2.00
C LYS A 204 29.79 14.54 2.29
N PRO A 205 29.90 13.40 3.01
CA PRO A 205 28.73 12.60 3.35
C PRO A 205 27.66 13.41 4.07
N ASP A 206 26.41 13.30 3.61
CA ASP A 206 25.24 13.92 4.22
C ASP A 206 24.17 12.87 4.48
N PHE A 207 24.00 12.49 5.75
CA PHE A 207 23.08 11.44 6.18
C PHE A 207 21.61 11.73 5.85
N ARG A 208 21.25 13.01 5.64
CA ARG A 208 19.89 13.41 5.25
C ARG A 208 19.68 13.37 3.73
N LEU A 209 20.72 13.61 2.94
CA LEU A 209 20.62 13.59 1.48
C LEU A 209 20.81 12.18 0.88
N GLU A 210 21.61 11.32 1.55
CA GLU A 210 21.83 9.94 1.07
C GLU A 210 20.54 9.18 0.73
N PRO A 211 19.49 9.15 1.58
CA PRO A 211 18.26 8.43 1.27
C PRO A 211 17.48 9.01 0.08
N LEU A 212 17.74 10.26 -0.30
CA LEU A 212 17.11 10.92 -1.44
C LEU A 212 17.84 10.66 -2.77
N VAL A 213 19.07 10.13 -2.74
CA VAL A 213 19.82 9.82 -3.96
C VAL A 213 19.05 8.85 -4.88
N PRO A 214 18.55 7.69 -4.41
CA PRO A 214 17.76 6.81 -5.25
C PRO A 214 16.44 7.45 -5.70
N VAL A 215 15.88 8.38 -4.93
CA VAL A 215 14.66 9.13 -5.27
C VAL A 215 14.89 10.02 -6.50
N VAL A 216 15.90 10.89 -6.45
CA VAL A 216 16.22 11.83 -7.55
C VAL A 216 16.83 11.15 -8.77
N ARG A 217 17.22 9.89 -8.66
CA ARG A 217 17.62 9.01 -9.76
C ARG A 217 16.48 8.19 -10.36
N GLY A 218 15.25 8.33 -9.85
CA GLY A 218 14.10 7.52 -10.28
C GLY A 218 14.19 6.03 -9.94
N GLN A 219 15.01 5.67 -8.94
CA GLN A 219 15.25 4.29 -8.50
C GLN A 219 14.44 3.91 -7.27
N MET A 220 13.84 4.87 -6.59
CA MET A 220 12.95 4.69 -5.44
C MET A 220 11.69 5.49 -5.68
N LYS A 221 10.54 4.82 -5.57
CA LYS A 221 9.23 5.43 -5.79
C LYS A 221 8.85 6.40 -4.68
N CYS A 222 8.32 7.56 -5.07
CA CYS A 222 7.74 8.55 -4.17
C CYS A 222 6.25 8.27 -3.94
N ARG A 223 5.82 8.29 -2.70
CA ARG A 223 4.43 8.12 -2.27
C ARG A 223 3.94 9.46 -1.74
N ILE A 224 3.18 10.22 -2.55
CA ILE A 224 2.90 11.64 -2.30
C ILE A 224 1.46 11.82 -1.81
N HIS A 225 1.30 12.08 -0.50
CA HIS A 225 0.02 12.43 0.12
C HIS A 225 -0.49 13.76 -0.40
N CYS A 226 -1.69 13.77 -0.98
CA CYS A 226 -2.38 14.96 -1.45
C CYS A 226 -3.89 14.69 -1.59
N HIS A 227 -4.73 15.67 -1.19
CA HIS A 227 -6.18 15.52 -1.23
C HIS A 227 -6.84 16.45 -2.24
N ARG A 228 -6.52 17.75 -2.19
CA ARG A 228 -7.16 18.78 -3.01
C ARG A 228 -6.57 18.86 -4.40
N VAL A 229 -7.35 19.35 -5.36
CA VAL A 229 -6.90 19.53 -6.75
C VAL A 229 -5.62 20.34 -6.85
N ASP A 230 -5.51 21.45 -6.09
CA ASP A 230 -4.33 22.32 -6.10
C ASP A 230 -3.08 21.64 -5.54
N ASP A 231 -3.22 20.80 -4.50
CA ASP A 231 -2.12 20.00 -3.94
C ASP A 231 -1.75 18.83 -4.85
N ILE A 232 -2.72 18.17 -5.49
CA ILE A 232 -2.51 17.14 -6.50
C ILE A 232 -1.70 17.70 -7.69
N ALA A 233 -2.15 18.83 -8.23
CA ALA A 233 -1.44 19.50 -9.33
C ALA A 233 -0.03 19.94 -8.94
N THR A 234 0.17 20.38 -7.69
CA THR A 234 1.50 20.74 -7.17
C THR A 234 2.40 19.52 -7.02
N ALA A 235 1.85 18.39 -6.51
CA ALA A 235 2.57 17.13 -6.42
C ALA A 235 3.07 16.67 -7.79
N ILE A 236 2.21 16.69 -8.80
CA ILE A 236 2.56 16.35 -10.18
C ILE A 236 3.66 17.27 -10.70
N ARG A 237 3.50 18.60 -10.59
CA ARG A 237 4.52 19.55 -11.08
C ARG A 237 5.89 19.33 -10.46
N ILE A 238 5.95 19.10 -9.13
CA ILE A 238 7.23 18.85 -8.44
C ILE A 238 7.82 17.51 -8.89
N ALA A 239 7.01 16.46 -8.98
CA ALA A 239 7.48 15.15 -9.41
C ALA A 239 8.03 15.19 -10.84
N GLU A 240 7.36 15.89 -11.76
CA GLU A 240 7.82 16.08 -13.16
C GLU A 240 9.07 16.95 -13.24
N GLU A 241 9.16 18.04 -12.46
CA GLU A 241 10.33 18.94 -12.43
C GLU A 241 11.62 18.18 -12.04
N PHE A 242 11.51 17.21 -11.14
CA PHE A 242 12.65 16.43 -10.68
C PHE A 242 12.73 15.02 -11.30
N HIS A 243 11.86 14.69 -12.25
CA HIS A 243 11.79 13.38 -12.92
C HIS A 243 11.65 12.20 -11.95
N LEU A 244 10.82 12.37 -10.91
CA LEU A 244 10.61 11.35 -9.90
C LEU A 244 9.73 10.20 -10.43
N ASP A 245 10.00 8.97 -10.00
CA ASP A 245 9.01 7.89 -10.07
C ASP A 245 8.04 8.05 -8.89
N TYR A 246 6.72 8.21 -9.15
CA TYR A 246 5.78 8.58 -8.10
C TYR A 246 4.40 7.95 -8.25
N ALA A 247 3.71 7.87 -7.11
CA ALA A 247 2.28 7.62 -7.03
C ALA A 247 1.64 8.65 -6.09
N LEU A 248 0.35 8.90 -6.29
CA LEU A 248 -0.42 9.87 -5.51
C LEU A 248 -1.31 9.14 -4.50
N GLU A 249 -1.29 9.63 -3.26
CA GLU A 249 -2.04 9.06 -2.15
C GLU A 249 -3.29 9.89 -1.85
N HIS A 250 -4.39 9.20 -1.53
CA HIS A 250 -5.71 9.74 -1.18
C HIS A 250 -6.48 10.34 -2.35
N VAL A 251 -5.93 11.30 -3.05
CA VAL A 251 -6.48 11.91 -4.27
C VAL A 251 -7.99 12.20 -4.12
N THR A 252 -8.39 12.78 -2.97
CA THR A 252 -9.80 12.95 -2.58
C THR A 252 -10.59 13.73 -3.62
N GLU A 253 -10.01 14.79 -4.19
CA GLU A 253 -10.61 15.61 -5.23
C GLU A 253 -10.21 15.20 -6.66
N GLY A 254 -9.60 14.02 -6.83
CA GLY A 254 -9.28 13.48 -8.15
C GLY A 254 -10.49 13.37 -9.08
N ILE A 255 -11.68 13.17 -8.48
CA ILE A 255 -12.96 13.15 -9.20
C ILE A 255 -13.20 14.37 -10.08
N TYR A 256 -12.56 15.51 -9.82
CA TYR A 256 -12.67 16.75 -10.60
C TYR A 256 -11.68 16.85 -11.76
N ILE A 257 -10.62 16.03 -11.77
CA ILE A 257 -9.52 16.07 -12.76
C ILE A 257 -9.12 14.67 -13.27
N PRO A 258 -10.09 13.78 -13.57
CA PRO A 258 -9.78 12.39 -13.93
C PRO A 258 -9.01 12.28 -15.25
N ASP A 259 -9.27 13.15 -16.20
CA ASP A 259 -8.57 13.28 -17.48
C ASP A 259 -7.09 13.66 -17.29
N ILE A 260 -6.81 14.63 -16.45
CA ILE A 260 -5.42 15.02 -16.13
C ILE A 260 -4.66 13.85 -15.51
N LEU A 261 -5.27 13.14 -14.55
CA LEU A 261 -4.63 12.00 -13.89
C LEU A 261 -4.38 10.84 -14.86
N ALA A 262 -5.32 10.59 -15.77
CA ALA A 262 -5.18 9.57 -16.82
C ALA A 262 -4.04 9.91 -17.80
N ASP A 263 -3.98 11.16 -18.27
CA ASP A 263 -2.92 11.64 -19.19
C ASP A 263 -1.53 11.53 -18.58
N LYS A 264 -1.41 11.66 -17.25
CA LYS A 264 -0.14 11.48 -16.52
C LYS A 264 0.24 10.00 -16.33
N GLY A 265 -0.69 9.08 -16.50
CA GLY A 265 -0.44 7.65 -16.29
C GLY A 265 -0.07 7.29 -14.84
N VAL A 266 -0.39 8.18 -13.89
CA VAL A 266 -0.02 8.01 -12.48
C VAL A 266 -0.96 7.02 -11.78
N THR A 267 -0.40 6.15 -10.93
CA THR A 267 -1.21 5.31 -10.04
C THR A 267 -1.71 6.13 -8.85
N CYS A 268 -3.02 6.05 -8.57
CA CYS A 268 -3.66 6.72 -7.46
C CYS A 268 -4.09 5.71 -6.39
N VAL A 269 -3.64 5.88 -5.15
CA VAL A 269 -4.04 5.10 -3.99
C VAL A 269 -5.13 5.88 -3.24
N ILE A 270 -6.38 5.43 -3.35
CA ILE A 270 -7.56 6.19 -2.95
C ILE A 270 -8.07 5.66 -1.62
N GLY A 271 -8.24 6.56 -0.67
CA GLY A 271 -8.76 6.24 0.67
C GLY A 271 -8.21 7.18 1.75
N PRO A 272 -8.64 7.00 3.00
CA PRO A 272 -9.76 6.16 3.44
C PRO A 272 -11.11 6.68 2.92
N MET A 273 -12.02 5.78 2.55
CA MET A 273 -13.28 6.16 1.91
C MET A 273 -14.41 6.44 2.91
N MET A 274 -14.42 5.74 4.05
CA MET A 274 -15.52 5.76 5.02
C MET A 274 -15.10 6.37 6.36
N THR A 275 -14.59 7.59 6.33
CA THR A 275 -14.30 8.35 7.56
C THR A 275 -15.05 9.67 7.55
N GLY A 276 -15.28 10.26 8.72
CA GLY A 276 -15.92 11.58 8.84
C GLY A 276 -15.06 12.70 8.23
N PRO A 277 -15.64 13.86 7.95
CA PRO A 277 -14.94 15.02 7.41
C PRO A 277 -14.15 15.76 8.52
N TYR A 278 -13.15 15.11 9.10
CA TYR A 278 -12.38 15.58 10.25
C TYR A 278 -11.38 16.72 9.92
N LYS A 279 -11.18 17.02 8.64
CA LYS A 279 -10.35 18.14 8.14
C LYS A 279 -10.90 18.66 6.82
N GLU A 280 -10.62 19.93 6.50
CA GLU A 280 -11.18 20.62 5.33
C GLU A 280 -10.88 19.90 4.01
N GLU A 281 -9.66 19.44 3.80
CA GLU A 281 -9.24 18.81 2.53
C GLU A 281 -9.92 17.46 2.23
N VAL A 282 -10.71 16.92 3.15
CA VAL A 282 -11.49 15.68 2.94
C VAL A 282 -13.02 15.91 2.89
N TRP A 283 -13.49 17.16 2.90
CA TRP A 283 -14.93 17.45 2.85
C TRP A 283 -15.58 17.01 1.54
N ASN A 284 -14.83 17.04 0.43
CA ASN A 284 -15.29 16.62 -0.89
C ASN A 284 -15.09 15.13 -1.19
N ARG A 285 -14.85 14.29 -0.15
CA ARG A 285 -14.73 12.85 -0.32
C ARG A 285 -16.00 12.26 -0.91
N SER A 286 -15.83 11.36 -1.88
CA SER A 286 -16.92 10.72 -2.57
C SER A 286 -16.62 9.25 -2.85
N LEU A 287 -17.55 8.36 -2.48
CA LEU A 287 -17.49 6.94 -2.85
C LEU A 287 -17.51 6.70 -4.37
N LYS A 288 -17.90 7.72 -5.16
CA LYS A 288 -17.87 7.68 -6.63
C LYS A 288 -16.47 7.98 -7.21
N ASN A 289 -15.54 8.51 -6.40
CA ASN A 289 -14.21 8.89 -6.87
C ASN A 289 -13.45 7.71 -7.51
N PRO A 290 -13.33 6.52 -6.88
CA PRO A 290 -12.66 5.37 -7.48
C PRO A 290 -13.24 4.97 -8.84
N ALA A 291 -14.58 4.89 -8.93
CA ALA A 291 -15.26 4.53 -10.18
C ALA A 291 -15.01 5.55 -11.29
N ARG A 292 -15.01 6.84 -10.96
CA ARG A 292 -14.79 7.90 -11.95
C ARG A 292 -13.35 7.91 -12.47
N LEU A 293 -12.38 7.73 -11.59
CA LEU A 293 -10.98 7.65 -11.97
C LEU A 293 -10.69 6.41 -12.82
N ALA A 294 -11.19 5.24 -12.42
CA ALA A 294 -11.03 4.01 -13.17
C ALA A 294 -11.63 4.10 -14.58
N ARG A 295 -12.84 4.65 -14.72
CA ARG A 295 -13.47 4.88 -16.06
C ARG A 295 -12.69 5.82 -16.95
N ALA A 296 -11.93 6.73 -16.39
CA ALA A 296 -11.03 7.60 -17.14
C ALA A 296 -9.70 6.93 -17.51
N GLY A 297 -9.47 5.68 -17.09
CA GLY A 297 -8.25 4.92 -17.37
C GLY A 297 -7.15 5.10 -16.34
N VAL A 298 -7.42 5.73 -15.18
CA VAL A 298 -6.45 5.85 -14.09
C VAL A 298 -6.29 4.51 -13.39
N LYS A 299 -5.05 4.07 -13.19
CA LYS A 299 -4.76 2.92 -12.32
C LYS A 299 -5.03 3.30 -10.87
N ILE A 300 -5.90 2.53 -10.20
CA ILE A 300 -6.29 2.80 -8.81
C ILE A 300 -5.94 1.64 -7.89
N CYS A 301 -5.47 1.96 -6.69
CA CYS A 301 -5.51 1.10 -5.50
C CYS A 301 -6.51 1.68 -4.51
N LEU A 302 -7.07 0.83 -3.65
CA LEU A 302 -7.90 1.27 -2.53
C LEU A 302 -7.16 1.03 -1.22
N THR A 303 -7.32 1.93 -0.25
CA THR A 303 -6.63 1.89 1.04
C THR A 303 -7.51 2.35 2.18
N GLU A 304 -7.20 1.87 3.39
CA GLU A 304 -7.78 2.37 4.63
C GLU A 304 -6.90 3.41 5.34
N ASP A 305 -5.61 3.50 4.96
CA ASP A 305 -4.67 4.48 5.56
C ASP A 305 -4.65 4.40 7.09
N ASN A 306 -4.54 3.18 7.65
CA ASN A 306 -4.68 2.98 9.09
C ASN A 306 -3.77 1.87 9.61
N GLY A 307 -3.66 1.76 10.96
CA GLY A 307 -2.92 0.71 11.64
C GLY A 307 -3.72 -0.58 11.89
N VAL A 308 -5.03 -0.47 12.19
CA VAL A 308 -5.89 -1.62 12.57
C VAL A 308 -7.18 -1.72 11.79
N LEU A 309 -7.60 -0.64 11.11
CA LEU A 309 -8.88 -0.60 10.40
C LEU A 309 -8.81 -1.22 9.00
N THR A 310 -7.63 -1.57 8.51
CA THR A 310 -7.44 -2.23 7.20
C THR A 310 -8.32 -3.48 7.05
N LYS A 311 -8.62 -4.18 8.15
CA LYS A 311 -9.55 -5.31 8.15
C LYS A 311 -10.95 -4.97 7.63
N TYR A 312 -11.36 -3.71 7.64
CA TYR A 312 -12.67 -3.25 7.13
C TYR A 312 -12.61 -2.74 5.68
N LEU A 313 -11.42 -2.68 5.08
CA LEU A 313 -11.26 -2.24 3.70
C LEU A 313 -12.12 -3.03 2.70
N PRO A 314 -12.28 -4.36 2.79
CA PRO A 314 -13.19 -5.10 1.91
C PRO A 314 -14.64 -4.57 1.94
N THR A 315 -15.16 -4.21 3.12
CA THR A 315 -16.49 -3.57 3.27
C THR A 315 -16.54 -2.20 2.59
N HIS A 316 -15.48 -1.39 2.74
CA HIS A 316 -15.40 -0.07 2.09
C HIS A 316 -15.36 -0.18 0.58
N VAL A 317 -14.69 -1.22 0.04
CA VAL A 317 -14.70 -1.54 -1.40
C VAL A 317 -16.12 -1.88 -1.87
N GLY A 318 -16.87 -2.69 -1.12
CA GLY A 318 -18.28 -2.99 -1.40
C GLY A 318 -19.13 -1.71 -1.50
N GLN A 319 -18.89 -0.70 -0.65
CA GLN A 319 -19.57 0.59 -0.74
C GLN A 319 -19.14 1.39 -1.99
N CYS A 320 -17.88 1.30 -2.40
CA CYS A 320 -17.44 1.89 -3.67
C CYS A 320 -18.08 1.21 -4.88
N MET A 321 -18.28 -0.13 -4.83
CA MET A 321 -19.02 -0.87 -5.85
C MET A 321 -20.50 -0.45 -5.91
N ALA A 322 -21.16 -0.28 -4.77
CA ALA A 322 -22.52 0.27 -4.70
C ALA A 322 -22.59 1.71 -5.27
N ALA A 323 -21.48 2.46 -5.24
CA ALA A 323 -21.36 3.80 -5.84
C ALA A 323 -20.91 3.77 -7.32
N GLY A 324 -20.78 2.58 -7.92
CA GLY A 324 -20.55 2.38 -9.35
C GLY A 324 -19.13 1.96 -9.73
N LEU A 325 -18.31 1.49 -8.80
CA LEU A 325 -17.03 0.83 -9.12
C LEU A 325 -17.32 -0.58 -9.63
N GLU A 326 -16.76 -0.93 -10.79
CA GLU A 326 -16.92 -2.25 -11.39
C GLU A 326 -16.19 -3.32 -10.57
N GLU A 327 -16.80 -4.52 -10.46
CA GLU A 327 -16.29 -5.62 -9.64
C GLU A 327 -14.87 -6.03 -10.02
N GLU A 328 -14.60 -6.20 -11.32
CA GLU A 328 -13.25 -6.55 -11.79
C GLU A 328 -12.23 -5.49 -11.35
N THR A 329 -12.57 -4.21 -11.50
CA THR A 329 -11.71 -3.10 -11.08
C THR A 329 -11.51 -3.10 -9.57
N ALA A 330 -12.55 -3.40 -8.79
CA ALA A 330 -12.48 -3.48 -7.33
C ALA A 330 -11.49 -4.57 -6.88
N PHE A 331 -11.57 -5.77 -7.47
CA PHE A 331 -10.60 -6.84 -7.18
C PHE A 331 -9.18 -6.45 -7.61
N ARG A 332 -9.00 -5.91 -8.80
CA ARG A 332 -7.69 -5.46 -9.28
C ARG A 332 -7.08 -4.38 -8.39
N ALA A 333 -7.91 -3.50 -7.82
CA ALA A 333 -7.48 -2.41 -6.93
C ALA A 333 -6.99 -2.87 -5.56
N LEU A 334 -7.26 -4.12 -5.16
CA LEU A 334 -6.75 -4.75 -3.93
C LEU A 334 -5.82 -5.93 -4.19
N THR A 335 -5.44 -6.20 -5.44
CA THR A 335 -4.61 -7.37 -5.77
C THR A 335 -3.47 -6.98 -6.71
N ILE A 336 -3.70 -7.03 -8.03
CA ILE A 336 -2.62 -6.86 -9.03
C ILE A 336 -2.13 -5.41 -9.14
N VAL A 337 -3.00 -4.39 -9.06
CA VAL A 337 -2.57 -2.99 -9.19
C VAL A 337 -1.68 -2.55 -8.02
N PRO A 338 -2.03 -2.82 -6.74
CA PRO A 338 -1.09 -2.57 -5.65
C PRO A 338 0.18 -3.44 -5.74
N ALA A 339 0.12 -4.67 -6.24
CA ALA A 339 1.32 -5.48 -6.50
C ALA A 339 2.23 -4.83 -7.56
N GLU A 340 1.67 -4.29 -8.66
CA GLU A 340 2.41 -3.51 -9.66
C GLU A 340 3.04 -2.25 -9.03
N LEU A 341 2.26 -1.52 -8.22
CA LEU A 341 2.73 -0.31 -7.54
C LEU A 341 3.92 -0.57 -6.62
N LEU A 342 3.90 -1.72 -5.94
CA LEU A 342 4.95 -2.15 -5.01
C LEU A 342 6.11 -2.88 -5.69
N GLY A 343 6.08 -3.06 -7.03
CA GLY A 343 7.10 -3.77 -7.78
C GLY A 343 7.14 -5.29 -7.50
N MET A 344 5.99 -5.88 -7.16
CA MET A 344 5.87 -7.29 -6.77
C MET A 344 4.90 -8.09 -7.66
N ALA A 345 4.46 -7.56 -8.80
CA ALA A 345 3.46 -8.20 -9.65
C ALA A 345 3.92 -9.53 -10.27
N ASP A 346 5.22 -9.76 -10.35
CA ASP A 346 5.82 -11.04 -10.73
C ASP A 346 5.69 -12.12 -9.65
N ARG A 347 5.45 -11.71 -8.40
CA ARG A 347 5.36 -12.61 -7.25
C ARG A 347 3.95 -12.79 -6.70
N ILE A 348 3.13 -11.71 -6.65
CA ILE A 348 1.81 -11.68 -6.00
C ILE A 348 0.77 -10.96 -6.86
N GLY A 349 -0.47 -10.87 -6.35
CA GLY A 349 -1.55 -10.07 -6.93
C GLY A 349 -2.41 -10.81 -7.96
N SER A 350 -2.07 -12.04 -8.33
CA SER A 350 -2.90 -12.93 -9.15
C SER A 350 -2.61 -14.40 -8.80
N LEU A 351 -3.57 -15.29 -9.07
CA LEU A 351 -3.34 -16.73 -8.95
C LEU A 351 -2.75 -17.24 -10.27
N GLU A 352 -1.43 -17.41 -10.29
CA GLU A 352 -0.67 -17.91 -11.44
C GLU A 352 0.43 -18.85 -10.98
N VAL A 353 0.69 -19.88 -11.79
CA VAL A 353 1.79 -20.83 -11.53
C VAL A 353 3.12 -20.09 -11.45
N GLY A 354 3.90 -20.39 -10.42
CA GLY A 354 5.19 -19.78 -10.12
C GLY A 354 5.14 -18.58 -9.18
N LYS A 355 3.98 -17.95 -8.98
CA LYS A 355 3.81 -16.89 -7.98
C LYS A 355 3.81 -17.42 -6.56
N ASP A 356 4.00 -16.55 -5.59
CA ASP A 356 3.90 -16.88 -4.18
C ASP A 356 2.49 -17.45 -3.90
N ALA A 357 2.40 -18.49 -3.08
CA ALA A 357 1.13 -19.02 -2.62
C ALA A 357 0.56 -18.10 -1.53
N ASP A 358 0.21 -16.88 -1.98
CA ASP A 358 -0.47 -15.84 -1.21
C ASP A 358 -1.93 -15.83 -1.62
N ILE A 359 -2.80 -16.40 -0.77
CA ILE A 359 -4.17 -16.74 -1.13
C ILE A 359 -5.09 -16.37 0.03
N ALA A 360 -6.30 -15.90 -0.27
CA ALA A 360 -7.36 -15.71 0.69
C ALA A 360 -8.61 -16.50 0.29
N ILE A 361 -9.23 -17.17 1.27
CA ILE A 361 -10.45 -17.98 1.10
C ILE A 361 -11.57 -17.33 1.89
N PHE A 362 -12.68 -17.03 1.20
CA PHE A 362 -13.84 -16.35 1.78
C PHE A 362 -15.10 -17.22 1.64
N ASP A 363 -15.98 -17.22 2.65
CA ASP A 363 -17.26 -17.96 2.66
C ASP A 363 -18.34 -17.35 1.75
N GLY A 364 -18.02 -16.27 1.06
CA GLY A 364 -18.89 -15.56 0.13
C GLY A 364 -18.12 -14.55 -0.70
N HIS A 365 -18.83 -13.60 -1.32
CA HIS A 365 -18.19 -12.52 -2.07
C HIS A 365 -17.34 -11.64 -1.13
N PRO A 366 -16.02 -11.47 -1.35
CA PRO A 366 -15.10 -10.81 -0.41
C PRO A 366 -15.50 -9.40 0.03
N PHE A 367 -16.23 -8.67 -0.83
CA PHE A 367 -16.66 -7.29 -0.55
C PHE A 367 -18.10 -7.19 -0.02
N CYS A 368 -18.68 -8.31 0.41
CA CYS A 368 -19.98 -8.36 1.06
C CYS A 368 -19.82 -8.29 2.59
N ASN A 369 -20.63 -7.47 3.27
CA ASN A 369 -20.57 -7.29 4.72
C ASN A 369 -20.84 -8.55 5.56
N PHE A 370 -21.46 -9.57 4.96
CA PHE A 370 -21.78 -10.85 5.62
C PHE A 370 -20.76 -11.94 5.30
N THR A 371 -19.67 -11.60 4.63
CA THR A 371 -18.61 -12.54 4.23
C THR A 371 -17.45 -12.47 5.22
N HIS A 372 -16.92 -13.65 5.56
CA HIS A 372 -15.75 -13.80 6.39
C HIS A 372 -14.58 -14.36 5.57
N CYS A 373 -13.38 -13.91 5.85
CA CYS A 373 -12.18 -14.61 5.41
C CYS A 373 -11.99 -15.83 6.33
N ILE A 374 -12.05 -17.03 5.76
CA ILE A 374 -11.90 -18.29 6.50
C ILE A 374 -10.42 -18.64 6.67
N HIS A 375 -9.67 -18.53 5.58
CA HIS A 375 -8.23 -18.82 5.58
C HIS A 375 -7.46 -17.73 4.85
N THR A 376 -6.29 -17.41 5.38
CA THR A 376 -5.25 -16.66 4.67
C THR A 376 -4.02 -17.53 4.55
N ILE A 377 -3.51 -17.70 3.35
CA ILE A 377 -2.31 -18.46 3.07
C ILE A 377 -1.23 -17.46 2.64
N ILE A 378 -0.06 -17.52 3.27
CA ILE A 378 1.07 -16.60 3.01
C ILE A 378 2.31 -17.44 2.75
N GLU A 379 2.86 -17.34 1.53
CA GLU A 379 4.00 -18.15 1.12
C GLU A 379 3.78 -19.65 1.41
N GLY A 380 2.53 -20.12 1.20
CA GLY A 380 2.12 -21.50 1.43
C GLY A 380 1.79 -21.87 2.87
N GLN A 381 2.07 -21.00 3.86
CA GLN A 381 1.69 -21.21 5.24
C GLN A 381 0.21 -20.86 5.45
N VAL A 382 -0.57 -21.81 5.99
CA VAL A 382 -2.00 -21.67 6.23
C VAL A 382 -2.24 -21.03 7.60
N TYR A 383 -3.08 -19.99 7.63
CA TYR A 383 -3.63 -19.37 8.84
C TYR A 383 -5.15 -19.52 8.81
N GLY A 384 -5.73 -19.87 9.94
CA GLY A 384 -7.16 -20.18 10.07
C GLY A 384 -7.43 -21.65 10.34
N PRO A 385 -8.70 -22.12 10.37
CA PRO A 385 -9.84 -21.28 10.04
C PRO A 385 -10.05 -20.14 11.05
N PHE A 386 -10.49 -18.97 10.54
CA PHE A 386 -10.78 -17.81 11.38
C PHE A 386 -12.26 -17.69 11.73
N TRP A 387 -13.09 -18.51 11.07
CA TRP A 387 -14.53 -18.49 11.24
C TRP A 387 -15.14 -19.90 10.97
N PRO A 388 -16.16 -20.35 11.74
CA PRO A 388 -16.58 -19.75 13.01
C PRO A 388 -15.47 -19.81 14.06
N ASP A 389 -15.39 -18.80 14.95
CA ASP A 389 -14.51 -18.90 16.12
C ASP A 389 -15.05 -20.04 16.98
N GLU A 390 -14.23 -21.05 17.25
CA GLU A 390 -14.50 -22.00 18.33
C GLU A 390 -14.18 -21.26 19.65
N ASP A 391 -15.21 -20.99 20.46
CA ASP A 391 -15.10 -20.41 21.81
C ASP A 391 -14.29 -21.29 22.78
#